data_129395293f06affcb0a739f42b17946a
#
_entry.id   129395293f06affcb0a739f42b17946a
#
_cell.length_a   1.000
_cell.length_b   1.000
_cell.length_c   1.000
_cell.angle_alpha   90.00
_cell.angle_beta   90.00
_cell.angle_gamma   90.00
#
_symmetry.space_group_name_H-M   'P 1'
#
loop_
_entity.id
_entity.type
_entity.pdbx_description
1 polymer ?
#
loop_
_entity_poly.entity_id
_entity_poly.type
_entity_poly.pdbx_seq_one_letter_code
_entity_poly.pdbx_strand_id
1 'polypeptide(L)'
;MKQDMCIPCEGGIINIRVGAIILKDGRFLMAGNDQVDYLYSVGGRVKFGETTEEAVVREVLEETGVKMDIDHLGFVHECYFMGDFPGKEGKTIYELSFYFYMKVPDDFEPVSNSFTENDHKEYLEWVSADTTKTIYPAFFHTELNIAEQTVKHFVTDDRGRIGHHVTVTVDRPLGSTHPKYPNTHYLVNYGYVKGVMAADGEEQDAYLLGVDEPMKEYTGILIAIIHRLDDVEDKWVVAPVGRSYTKEEILKQVVFQEKYFHIEIQME
;
A
#
# COMPACT_ATOMS: atom_id res chain seq x y z
N MET A 1 -3.81 10.68 25.99
CA MET A 1 -3.45 9.60 25.04
C MET A 1 -2.31 10.13 24.15
N LYS A 2 -1.20 9.41 23.99
CA LYS A 2 -0.12 9.84 23.08
C LYS A 2 -0.64 9.69 21.63
N GLN A 3 -0.28 10.63 20.75
CA GLN A 3 -0.70 10.63 19.36
C GLN A 3 0.14 9.64 18.54
N ASP A 4 -0.48 8.86 17.68
CA ASP A 4 0.20 8.00 16.70
C ASP A 4 0.96 8.85 15.67
N MET A 5 2.14 8.39 15.28
CA MET A 5 2.93 9.01 14.21
C MET A 5 2.36 8.61 12.83
N CYS A 6 1.13 9.05 12.59
CA CYS A 6 0.38 8.94 11.33
C CYS A 6 0.07 10.38 10.88
N ILE A 7 0.92 10.94 10.02
CA ILE A 7 1.00 12.38 9.76
C ILE A 7 0.48 12.66 8.36
N PRO A 8 -0.64 13.38 8.21
CA PRO A 8 -1.08 13.88 6.91
C PRO A 8 -0.05 14.87 6.33
N CYS A 9 0.23 14.73 5.05
CA CYS A 9 1.08 15.65 4.30
C CYS A 9 0.43 16.00 2.95
N GLU A 10 1.04 16.91 2.19
CA GLU A 10 0.56 17.31 0.89
C GLU A 10 0.63 16.13 -0.07
N GLY A 11 0.36 15.27 -0.43
CA GLY A 11 0.47 14.12 -1.31
C GLY A 11 0.06 12.82 -0.66
N GLY A 12 -0.16 12.80 0.68
CA GLY A 12 -0.51 11.52 1.30
C GLY A 12 -0.42 11.50 2.82
N ILE A 13 0.06 10.39 3.34
CA ILE A 13 0.18 10.14 4.78
C ILE A 13 1.54 9.48 5.04
N ILE A 14 2.23 9.95 6.08
CA ILE A 14 3.44 9.31 6.60
C ILE A 14 3.06 8.49 7.83
N ASN A 15 3.34 7.19 7.81
CA ASN A 15 3.24 6.30 8.96
C ASN A 15 4.64 5.92 9.46
N ILE A 16 4.85 5.96 10.77
CA ILE A 16 6.03 5.35 11.39
C ILE A 16 5.55 4.19 12.24
N ARG A 17 6.06 2.98 11.96
CA ARG A 17 5.62 1.74 12.58
C ARG A 17 6.79 0.92 13.13
N VAL A 18 6.45 -0.01 13.96
CA VAL A 18 7.32 -1.10 14.43
C VAL A 18 6.65 -2.43 14.20
N GLY A 19 7.45 -3.45 13.93
CA GLY A 19 7.03 -4.83 13.87
C GLY A 19 7.95 -5.72 14.68
N ALA A 20 7.39 -6.73 15.30
CA ALA A 20 8.12 -7.74 16.06
C ALA A 20 8.30 -9.01 15.24
N ILE A 21 9.51 -9.54 15.22
CA ILE A 21 9.86 -10.84 14.67
C ILE A 21 9.98 -11.80 15.85
N ILE A 22 8.96 -12.59 16.06
CA ILE A 22 8.81 -13.55 17.14
C ILE A 22 9.00 -14.94 16.54
N LEU A 23 10.20 -15.54 16.73
CA LEU A 23 10.57 -16.84 16.14
C LEU A 23 10.61 -17.93 17.19
N LYS A 24 9.92 -19.04 16.93
CA LYS A 24 9.94 -20.24 17.78
C LYS A 24 9.81 -21.50 16.91
N ASP A 25 10.65 -22.49 17.11
CA ASP A 25 10.61 -23.79 16.42
C ASP A 25 10.53 -23.69 14.89
N GLY A 26 11.29 -22.77 14.29
CA GLY A 26 11.32 -22.56 12.83
C GLY A 26 10.09 -21.87 12.25
N ARG A 27 9.17 -21.40 13.11
CA ARG A 27 7.99 -20.62 12.73
C ARG A 27 8.07 -19.21 13.27
N PHE A 28 7.35 -18.31 12.65
CA PHE A 28 7.20 -16.93 13.12
C PHE A 28 5.73 -16.59 13.37
N LEU A 29 5.51 -15.72 14.35
CA LEU A 29 4.19 -15.31 14.79
C LEU A 29 3.69 -14.15 13.95
N MET A 30 2.48 -14.28 13.40
CA MET A 30 1.79 -13.23 12.66
C MET A 30 0.45 -12.95 13.29
N ALA A 31 -0.06 -11.73 13.06
CA ALA A 31 -1.40 -11.32 13.43
C ALA A 31 -2.33 -11.33 12.21
N GLY A 32 -3.61 -11.49 12.42
CA GLY A 32 -4.66 -11.38 11.40
C GLY A 32 -5.97 -10.97 12.04
N ASN A 33 -6.95 -10.62 11.23
CA ASN A 33 -8.32 -10.32 11.66
C ASN A 33 -9.34 -10.83 10.64
N ASP A 34 -10.62 -10.69 10.92
CA ASP A 34 -11.72 -11.22 10.09
C ASP A 34 -12.10 -10.32 8.89
N GLN A 35 -11.41 -9.19 8.72
CA GLN A 35 -11.70 -8.22 7.64
C GLN A 35 -10.77 -8.34 6.44
N VAL A 36 -9.62 -9.01 6.63
CA VAL A 36 -8.59 -9.16 5.61
C VAL A 36 -8.21 -10.62 5.43
N ASP A 37 -7.77 -10.99 4.24
CA ASP A 37 -7.36 -12.34 3.87
C ASP A 37 -5.83 -12.55 3.92
N TYR A 38 -5.12 -11.63 4.57
CA TYR A 38 -3.68 -11.69 4.76
C TYR A 38 -3.29 -11.61 6.25
N LEU A 39 -2.07 -12.01 6.54
CA LEU A 39 -1.46 -11.86 7.86
C LEU A 39 -0.43 -10.72 7.84
N TYR A 40 -0.26 -10.08 8.99
CA TYR A 40 0.72 -9.01 9.18
C TYR A 40 1.54 -9.25 10.43
N SER A 41 2.72 -8.59 10.53
CA SER A 41 3.57 -8.71 11.69
C SER A 41 2.88 -8.16 12.95
N VAL A 42 3.10 -8.82 14.09
CA VAL A 42 2.80 -8.23 15.41
C VAL A 42 3.47 -6.87 15.49
N GLY A 43 2.74 -5.81 15.89
CA GLY A 43 3.27 -4.45 15.97
C GLY A 43 2.26 -3.38 15.60
N GLY A 44 2.69 -2.13 15.63
CA GLY A 44 1.79 -1.01 15.42
C GLY A 44 2.51 0.32 15.17
N ARG A 45 1.77 1.41 15.37
CA ARG A 45 2.31 2.75 15.17
C ARG A 45 3.16 3.20 16.34
N VAL A 46 4.25 3.86 16.04
CA VAL A 46 5.03 4.60 17.04
C VAL A 46 4.19 5.79 17.52
N LYS A 47 4.10 5.99 18.82
CA LYS A 47 3.40 7.14 19.41
C LYS A 47 4.39 8.29 19.64
N PHE A 48 3.94 9.50 19.46
CA PHE A 48 4.78 10.67 19.71
C PHE A 48 5.34 10.67 21.15
N GLY A 49 6.65 10.75 21.27
CA GLY A 49 7.37 10.75 22.53
C GLY A 49 7.74 9.35 23.07
N GLU A 50 7.70 8.32 22.25
CA GLU A 50 8.35 7.03 22.49
C GLU A 50 9.40 6.73 21.42
N THR A 51 10.38 5.89 21.74
CA THR A 51 11.33 5.36 20.76
C THR A 51 10.73 4.17 20.04
N THR A 52 11.31 3.75 18.93
CA THR A 52 10.87 2.54 18.21
C THR A 52 11.04 1.27 19.06
N GLU A 53 12.06 1.22 19.93
CA GLU A 53 12.28 0.11 20.87
C GLU A 53 11.19 0.06 21.95
N GLU A 54 10.81 1.21 22.53
CA GLU A 54 9.71 1.30 23.48
C GLU A 54 8.37 0.92 22.83
N ALA A 55 8.15 1.37 21.57
CA ALA A 55 6.96 1.06 20.81
C ALA A 55 6.82 -0.45 20.55
N VAL A 56 7.86 -1.13 20.06
CA VAL A 56 7.75 -2.57 19.77
C VAL A 56 7.51 -3.41 21.02
N VAL A 57 8.16 -3.07 22.14
CA VAL A 57 7.92 -3.77 23.43
C VAL A 57 6.49 -3.55 23.93
N ARG A 58 5.94 -2.36 23.76
CA ARG A 58 4.53 -2.05 24.10
C ARG A 58 3.57 -2.84 23.22
N GLU A 59 3.75 -2.81 21.89
CA GLU A 59 2.87 -3.52 20.93
C GLU A 59 2.90 -5.04 21.17
N VAL A 60 4.09 -5.62 21.37
CA VAL A 60 4.21 -7.04 21.71
C VAL A 60 3.43 -7.39 22.97
N LEU A 61 3.51 -6.57 24.02
CA LEU A 61 2.75 -6.79 25.25
C LEU A 61 1.23 -6.63 25.01
N GLU A 62 0.82 -5.61 24.25
CA GLU A 62 -0.59 -5.33 23.97
C GLU A 62 -1.23 -6.47 23.15
N GLU A 63 -0.54 -6.99 22.12
CA GLU A 63 -1.08 -8.02 21.21
C GLU A 63 -0.91 -9.44 21.72
N THR A 64 0.20 -9.76 22.40
CA THR A 64 0.50 -11.14 22.83
C THR A 64 0.22 -11.42 24.30
N GLY A 65 -0.01 -10.38 25.09
CA GLY A 65 -0.15 -10.48 26.54
C GLY A 65 1.18 -10.73 27.29
N VAL A 66 2.31 -10.87 26.58
CA VAL A 66 3.60 -11.20 27.18
C VAL A 66 4.63 -10.14 26.83
N LYS A 67 5.31 -9.62 27.86
CA LYS A 67 6.43 -8.70 27.64
C LYS A 67 7.65 -9.48 27.16
N MET A 68 8.22 -9.06 26.03
CA MET A 68 9.46 -9.62 25.51
C MET A 68 10.54 -8.54 25.42
N ASP A 69 11.79 -8.93 25.69
CA ASP A 69 12.94 -8.07 25.44
C ASP A 69 13.34 -8.12 23.96
N ILE A 70 13.93 -7.03 23.47
CA ILE A 70 14.51 -6.97 22.14
C ILE A 70 15.81 -7.79 22.11
N ASP A 71 16.00 -8.55 21.03
CA ASP A 71 17.31 -9.11 20.70
C ASP A 71 18.10 -8.09 19.88
N HIS A 72 17.63 -7.74 18.69
CA HIS A 72 18.25 -6.71 17.83
C HIS A 72 17.26 -6.18 16.78
N LEU A 73 17.63 -5.05 16.15
CA LEU A 73 16.95 -4.55 14.95
C LEU A 73 17.38 -5.38 13.74
N GLY A 74 16.44 -6.02 13.06
CA GLY A 74 16.72 -6.84 11.87
C GLY A 74 16.53 -6.10 10.56
N PHE A 75 15.46 -5.28 10.45
CA PHE A 75 15.11 -4.65 9.19
C PHE A 75 14.61 -3.22 9.36
N VAL A 76 14.90 -2.39 8.35
CA VAL A 76 14.23 -1.13 8.07
C VAL A 76 13.51 -1.30 6.72
N HIS A 77 12.22 -1.01 6.67
CA HIS A 77 11.42 -1.15 5.48
C HIS A 77 10.71 0.17 5.17
N GLU A 78 10.95 0.68 3.98
CA GLU A 78 10.20 1.78 3.39
C GLU A 78 9.18 1.21 2.41
N CYS A 79 7.91 1.50 2.61
CA CYS A 79 6.85 1.01 1.76
C CYS A 79 5.95 2.15 1.28
N TYR A 80 5.73 2.25 -0.04
CA TYR A 80 4.73 3.10 -0.65
C TYR A 80 3.56 2.26 -1.13
N PHE A 81 2.34 2.62 -0.75
CA PHE A 81 1.12 1.96 -1.23
C PHE A 81 -0.08 2.92 -1.24
N MET A 82 -1.15 2.49 -1.90
CA MET A 82 -2.41 3.23 -1.88
C MET A 82 -3.28 2.78 -0.72
N GLY A 83 -3.84 3.73 0.02
CA GLY A 83 -4.75 3.43 1.14
C GLY A 83 -6.07 2.87 0.64
N ASP A 84 -6.47 1.69 1.17
CA ASP A 84 -7.72 1.01 0.83
C ASP A 84 -8.70 0.92 2.01
N PHE A 85 -8.40 1.61 3.12
CA PHE A 85 -9.21 1.54 4.33
C PHE A 85 -9.93 2.86 4.63
N PRO A 86 -11.02 2.83 5.42
CA PRO A 86 -11.94 3.95 5.62
C PRO A 86 -11.24 5.27 5.94
N GLY A 87 -11.51 6.29 5.11
CA GLY A 87 -10.97 7.65 5.25
C GLY A 87 -9.55 7.85 4.71
N LYS A 88 -8.93 6.82 4.12
CA LYS A 88 -7.60 6.88 3.51
C LYS A 88 -7.59 6.35 2.07
N GLU A 89 -8.77 6.05 1.52
CA GLU A 89 -8.93 5.52 0.17
C GLU A 89 -8.32 6.46 -0.87
N GLY A 90 -7.49 5.91 -1.73
CA GLY A 90 -6.84 6.61 -2.81
C GLY A 90 -5.78 7.63 -2.39
N LYS A 91 -5.37 7.65 -1.13
CA LYS A 91 -4.22 8.45 -0.66
C LYS A 91 -2.95 7.63 -0.72
N THR A 92 -1.87 8.23 -1.18
CA THR A 92 -0.54 7.62 -1.06
C THR A 92 -0.15 7.51 0.41
N ILE A 93 0.27 6.33 0.83
CA ILE A 93 0.84 6.09 2.16
C ILE A 93 2.31 5.77 2.00
N TYR A 94 3.14 6.53 2.69
CA TYR A 94 4.54 6.20 2.94
C TYR A 94 4.63 5.62 4.34
N GLU A 95 5.06 4.39 4.44
CA GLU A 95 5.26 3.71 5.71
C GLU A 95 6.73 3.38 5.93
N LEU A 96 7.28 3.89 7.03
CA LEU A 96 8.62 3.55 7.51
C LEU A 96 8.47 2.62 8.72
N SER A 97 8.88 1.37 8.56
CA SER A 97 8.74 0.32 9.57
C SER A 97 10.08 -0.21 10.03
N PHE A 98 10.20 -0.42 11.34
CA PHE A 98 11.37 -0.99 12.00
C PHE A 98 11.02 -2.36 12.57
N TYR A 99 11.67 -3.43 12.11
CA TYR A 99 11.41 -4.80 12.55
C TYR A 99 12.48 -5.31 13.48
N PHE A 100 12.08 -5.67 14.69
CA PHE A 100 12.97 -6.13 15.75
C PHE A 100 12.79 -7.63 16.01
N TYR A 101 13.89 -8.36 16.06
CA TYR A 101 13.89 -9.71 16.61
C TYR A 101 13.67 -9.65 18.13
N MET A 102 12.74 -10.47 18.62
CA MET A 102 12.38 -10.53 20.04
C MET A 102 12.99 -11.76 20.70
N LYS A 103 13.37 -11.63 21.98
CA LYS A 103 13.76 -12.77 22.83
C LYS A 103 12.50 -13.47 23.30
N VAL A 104 12.20 -14.59 22.68
CA VAL A 104 10.96 -15.36 22.94
C VAL A 104 11.16 -16.26 24.15
N PRO A 105 10.32 -16.17 25.20
CA PRO A 105 10.37 -17.11 26.31
C PRO A 105 10.08 -18.56 25.86
N ASP A 106 10.75 -19.54 26.49
CA ASP A 106 10.58 -20.95 26.15
C ASP A 106 9.14 -21.45 26.34
N ASP A 107 8.46 -20.93 27.37
CA ASP A 107 7.08 -21.26 27.73
C ASP A 107 6.05 -20.33 27.07
N PHE A 108 6.46 -19.49 26.12
CA PHE A 108 5.56 -18.58 25.44
C PHE A 108 4.49 -19.30 24.63
N GLU A 109 3.23 -19.01 24.96
CA GLU A 109 2.06 -19.35 24.18
C GLU A 109 1.26 -18.07 23.88
N PRO A 110 0.99 -17.78 22.60
CA PRO A 110 0.32 -16.53 22.23
C PRO A 110 -1.16 -16.53 22.66
N VAL A 111 -1.56 -15.49 23.33
CA VAL A 111 -2.98 -15.24 23.66
C VAL A 111 -3.33 -13.83 23.18
N SER A 112 -4.01 -13.74 22.05
CA SER A 112 -4.46 -12.44 21.56
C SER A 112 -5.70 -11.97 22.31
N ASN A 113 -5.61 -10.78 22.88
CA ASN A 113 -6.74 -10.01 23.41
C ASN A 113 -6.87 -8.64 22.71
N SER A 114 -6.15 -8.44 21.61
CA SER A 114 -6.13 -7.18 20.89
C SER A 114 -7.31 -7.03 19.92
N PHE A 115 -7.57 -5.78 19.57
CA PHE A 115 -8.56 -5.39 18.59
C PHE A 115 -7.95 -4.34 17.67
N THR A 116 -8.33 -4.36 16.41
CA THR A 116 -7.96 -3.31 15.44
C THR A 116 -8.57 -1.96 15.87
N GLU A 117 -8.13 -0.86 15.27
CA GLU A 117 -8.70 0.47 15.47
C GLU A 117 -10.24 0.52 15.24
N ASN A 118 -10.79 -0.42 14.47
CA ASN A 118 -12.22 -0.51 14.17
C ASN A 118 -12.95 -1.59 14.99
N ASP A 119 -12.42 -1.96 16.16
CA ASP A 119 -12.98 -2.96 17.09
C ASP A 119 -13.10 -4.40 16.53
N HIS A 120 -12.36 -4.75 15.47
CA HIS A 120 -12.28 -6.12 14.99
C HIS A 120 -11.27 -6.91 15.79
N LYS A 121 -11.68 -8.09 16.26
CA LYS A 121 -10.81 -8.96 17.05
C LYS A 121 -9.66 -9.47 16.20
N GLU A 122 -8.45 -9.30 16.72
CA GLU A 122 -7.24 -9.87 16.12
C GLU A 122 -6.98 -11.27 16.69
N TYR A 123 -6.38 -12.11 15.87
CA TYR A 123 -5.87 -13.43 16.26
C TYR A 123 -4.39 -13.54 15.90
N LEU A 124 -3.69 -14.42 16.61
CA LEU A 124 -2.30 -14.71 16.38
C LEU A 124 -2.14 -16.12 15.81
N GLU A 125 -1.26 -16.27 14.84
CA GLU A 125 -1.01 -17.53 14.15
C GLU A 125 0.47 -17.77 13.94
N TRP A 126 0.94 -18.98 14.25
CA TRP A 126 2.28 -19.43 13.91
C TRP A 126 2.33 -19.90 12.47
N VAL A 127 3.15 -19.27 11.66
CA VAL A 127 3.33 -19.64 10.24
C VAL A 127 4.78 -20.02 9.95
N SER A 128 4.98 -20.86 8.95
CA SER A 128 6.31 -21.22 8.42
C SER A 128 6.65 -20.38 7.19
N ALA A 129 7.92 -20.34 6.82
CA ALA A 129 8.39 -19.57 5.66
C ALA A 129 7.78 -20.05 4.31
N ASP A 130 7.34 -21.29 4.24
CA ASP A 130 6.70 -21.91 3.07
C ASP A 130 5.16 -21.76 3.06
N THR A 131 4.59 -20.96 3.96
CA THR A 131 3.14 -20.70 3.98
C THR A 131 2.66 -20.18 2.63
N THR A 132 1.49 -20.62 2.19
CA THR A 132 0.80 -20.11 1.00
C THR A 132 -0.10 -18.92 1.28
N LYS A 133 -0.23 -18.51 2.55
CA LYS A 133 -0.98 -17.33 2.93
C LYS A 133 -0.23 -16.07 2.51
N THR A 134 -0.97 -15.06 2.10
CA THR A 134 -0.40 -13.72 1.91
C THR A 134 0.05 -13.17 3.27
N ILE A 135 1.30 -12.73 3.37
CA ILE A 135 1.85 -12.13 4.58
C ILE A 135 2.52 -10.78 4.28
N TYR A 136 2.44 -9.87 5.23
CA TYR A 136 3.14 -8.59 5.18
C TYR A 136 4.01 -8.38 6.43
N PRO A 137 5.30 -8.03 6.25
CA PRO A 137 5.97 -7.81 4.98
C PRO A 137 6.30 -9.13 4.25
N ALA A 138 6.24 -9.13 2.93
CA ALA A 138 6.43 -10.32 2.10
C ALA A 138 7.86 -10.91 2.23
N PHE A 139 8.86 -10.09 2.53
CA PHE A 139 10.24 -10.56 2.70
C PHE A 139 10.43 -11.48 3.92
N PHE A 140 9.45 -11.62 4.82
CA PHE A 140 9.49 -12.62 5.90
C PHE A 140 9.54 -14.05 5.39
N HIS A 141 9.07 -14.32 4.17
CA HIS A 141 9.21 -15.65 3.54
C HIS A 141 10.68 -16.07 3.34
N THR A 142 11.60 -15.13 3.12
CA THR A 142 12.96 -15.44 2.64
C THR A 142 14.07 -14.90 3.53
N GLU A 143 13.81 -13.85 4.30
CA GLU A 143 14.88 -13.06 4.93
C GLU A 143 15.06 -13.31 6.44
N LEU A 144 14.12 -14.03 7.09
CA LEU A 144 14.21 -14.22 8.53
C LEU A 144 15.37 -15.13 8.93
N ASN A 145 16.34 -14.58 9.63
CA ASN A 145 17.49 -15.29 10.19
C ASN A 145 17.97 -14.57 11.47
N ILE A 146 17.63 -15.11 12.63
CA ILE A 146 17.97 -14.50 13.93
C ILE A 146 19.47 -14.41 14.17
N ALA A 147 20.28 -15.24 13.52
CA ALA A 147 21.73 -15.19 13.65
C ALA A 147 22.37 -14.04 12.84
N GLU A 148 21.62 -13.45 11.91
CA GLU A 148 22.05 -12.31 11.11
C GLU A 148 21.93 -11.03 11.94
N GLN A 149 23.05 -10.41 12.29
CA GLN A 149 23.09 -9.19 13.10
C GLN A 149 23.16 -7.91 12.25
N THR A 150 23.23 -8.05 10.93
CA THR A 150 23.27 -6.91 10.01
C THR A 150 21.84 -6.42 9.74
N VAL A 151 21.60 -5.13 9.97
CA VAL A 151 20.31 -4.53 9.62
C VAL A 151 20.17 -4.47 8.10
N LYS A 152 19.12 -5.07 7.57
CA LYS A 152 18.78 -5.01 6.14
C LYS A 152 17.77 -3.90 5.88
N HIS A 153 17.92 -3.23 4.73
CA HIS A 153 17.02 -2.19 4.29
C HIS A 153 16.28 -2.63 3.02
N PHE A 154 14.95 -2.54 3.04
CA PHE A 154 14.07 -2.84 1.93
C PHE A 154 13.25 -1.62 1.53
N VAL A 155 12.99 -1.50 0.23
CA VAL A 155 12.08 -0.51 -0.33
C VAL A 155 11.07 -1.24 -1.21
N THR A 156 9.77 -1.00 -0.98
CA THR A 156 8.67 -1.55 -1.77
C THR A 156 7.77 -0.41 -2.25
N ASP A 157 7.40 -0.43 -3.52
CA ASP A 157 6.47 0.54 -4.09
C ASP A 157 5.31 -0.18 -4.78
N ASP A 158 4.17 -0.23 -4.12
CA ASP A 158 2.93 -0.87 -4.58
C ASP A 158 1.87 0.14 -5.04
N ARG A 159 2.25 1.42 -5.30
CA ARG A 159 1.28 2.47 -5.66
C ARG A 159 0.55 2.21 -6.97
N GLY A 160 1.18 1.54 -7.92
CA GLY A 160 0.60 1.18 -9.21
C GLY A 160 -0.10 -0.18 -9.23
N ARG A 161 -0.45 -0.76 -8.11
CA ARG A 161 -1.10 -2.08 -8.07
C ARG A 161 -2.54 -2.01 -8.55
N ILE A 162 -2.86 -2.77 -9.61
CA ILE A 162 -4.23 -2.89 -10.15
C ILE A 162 -5.14 -3.48 -9.08
N GLY A 163 -6.37 -2.97 -8.99
CA GLY A 163 -7.35 -3.33 -7.96
C GLY A 163 -7.38 -2.39 -6.76
N HIS A 164 -6.39 -1.53 -6.57
CA HIS A 164 -6.32 -0.60 -5.45
C HIS A 164 -7.04 0.73 -5.73
N HIS A 165 -7.49 1.39 -4.65
CA HIS A 165 -8.06 2.72 -4.75
C HIS A 165 -7.01 3.74 -5.19
N VAL A 166 -7.40 4.63 -6.09
CA VAL A 166 -6.56 5.73 -6.61
C VAL A 166 -7.39 6.99 -6.68
N THR A 167 -6.84 8.12 -6.24
CA THR A 167 -7.46 9.44 -6.39
C THR A 167 -6.84 10.17 -7.58
N VAL A 168 -7.66 10.48 -8.58
CA VAL A 168 -7.26 11.25 -9.76
C VAL A 168 -7.63 12.71 -9.55
N THR A 169 -6.65 13.61 -9.59
CA THR A 169 -6.86 15.04 -9.70
C THR A 169 -7.05 15.39 -11.16
N VAL A 170 -8.23 15.85 -11.54
CA VAL A 170 -8.61 16.07 -12.94
C VAL A 170 -8.21 17.48 -13.36
N ASP A 171 -7.29 17.60 -14.30
CA ASP A 171 -6.85 18.87 -14.92
C ASP A 171 -7.33 19.02 -16.36
N ARG A 172 -7.86 17.94 -16.96
CA ARG A 172 -8.50 17.86 -18.27
C ARG A 172 -9.91 17.24 -18.13
N PRO A 173 -10.89 18.03 -17.73
CA PRO A 173 -12.26 17.52 -17.56
C PRO A 173 -12.86 17.00 -18.87
N LEU A 174 -13.80 16.06 -18.75
CA LEU A 174 -14.60 15.57 -19.87
C LEU A 174 -15.13 16.75 -20.73
N GLY A 175 -14.93 16.68 -22.04
CA GLY A 175 -15.33 17.71 -23.01
C GLY A 175 -14.34 18.86 -23.16
N SER A 176 -13.29 18.95 -22.35
CA SER A 176 -12.26 19.98 -22.48
C SER A 176 -11.38 19.76 -23.73
N THR A 177 -10.69 20.82 -24.15
CA THR A 177 -9.78 20.79 -25.31
C THR A 177 -8.34 20.73 -24.82
N HIS A 178 -7.50 19.95 -25.51
CA HIS A 178 -6.09 19.85 -25.19
C HIS A 178 -5.39 21.20 -25.35
N PRO A 179 -4.58 21.69 -24.36
CA PRO A 179 -4.02 23.03 -24.37
C PRO A 179 -3.07 23.29 -25.55
N LYS A 180 -2.35 22.27 -26.03
CA LYS A 180 -1.41 22.38 -27.15
C LYS A 180 -2.01 21.93 -28.50
N TYR A 181 -3.09 21.14 -28.50
CA TYR A 181 -3.70 20.53 -29.70
C TYR A 181 -5.19 20.83 -29.76
N PRO A 182 -5.61 21.97 -30.36
CA PRO A 182 -7.02 22.45 -30.32
C PRO A 182 -8.05 21.49 -30.93
N ASN A 183 -7.60 20.56 -31.80
CA ASN A 183 -8.46 19.56 -32.43
C ASN A 183 -8.63 18.28 -31.59
N THR A 184 -7.99 18.18 -30.44
CA THR A 184 -8.11 17.04 -29.53
C THR A 184 -9.02 17.42 -28.37
N HIS A 185 -10.14 16.72 -28.26
CA HIS A 185 -11.10 16.86 -27.17
C HIS A 185 -11.04 15.64 -26.26
N TYR A 186 -11.05 15.86 -24.95
CA TYR A 186 -11.09 14.77 -23.97
C TYR A 186 -12.47 14.17 -23.91
N LEU A 187 -12.59 12.90 -24.29
CA LEU A 187 -13.84 12.12 -24.28
C LEU A 187 -14.13 11.50 -22.91
N VAL A 188 -13.19 11.56 -21.99
CA VAL A 188 -13.26 11.14 -20.60
C VAL A 188 -12.57 12.17 -19.73
N ASN A 189 -12.79 12.14 -18.41
CA ASN A 189 -11.98 12.92 -17.49
C ASN A 189 -10.55 12.39 -17.51
N TYR A 190 -9.58 13.29 -17.46
CA TYR A 190 -8.16 12.98 -17.46
C TYR A 190 -7.43 13.88 -16.49
N GLY A 191 -6.38 13.38 -15.87
CA GLY A 191 -5.60 14.12 -14.91
C GLY A 191 -4.42 13.28 -14.42
N TYR A 192 -4.06 13.44 -13.17
CA TYR A 192 -2.90 12.81 -12.59
C TYR A 192 -3.16 12.30 -11.17
N VAL A 193 -2.33 11.38 -10.71
CA VAL A 193 -2.37 10.81 -9.36
C VAL A 193 -1.31 11.51 -8.51
N LYS A 194 -1.77 12.37 -7.60
CA LYS A 194 -0.90 13.20 -6.77
C LYS A 194 0.02 12.36 -5.90
N GLY A 195 1.31 12.71 -5.90
CA GLY A 195 2.34 12.03 -5.10
C GLY A 195 2.82 10.69 -5.68
N VAL A 196 2.37 10.30 -6.87
CA VAL A 196 2.91 9.16 -7.64
C VAL A 196 3.67 9.72 -8.83
N MET A 197 4.97 9.46 -8.91
CA MET A 197 5.83 9.96 -9.99
C MET A 197 5.89 8.95 -11.13
N ALA A 198 5.67 9.41 -12.35
CA ALA A 198 5.90 8.64 -13.57
C ALA A 198 7.39 8.66 -13.97
N ALA A 199 7.75 7.87 -14.99
CA ALA A 199 9.12 7.72 -15.42
C ALA A 199 9.73 8.99 -16.03
N ASP A 200 8.91 9.93 -16.48
CA ASP A 200 9.33 11.25 -17.01
C ASP A 200 9.62 12.29 -15.91
N GLY A 201 9.35 11.95 -14.64
CA GLY A 201 9.55 12.83 -13.47
C GLY A 201 8.38 13.76 -13.15
N GLU A 202 7.26 13.65 -13.87
CA GLU A 202 6.00 14.32 -13.55
C GLU A 202 5.08 13.38 -12.73
N GLU A 203 3.94 13.87 -12.26
CA GLU A 203 2.95 13.04 -11.58
C GLU A 203 2.25 12.09 -12.56
N GLN A 204 1.96 10.84 -12.10
CA GLN A 204 1.41 9.77 -12.93
C GLN A 204 0.07 10.12 -13.56
N ASP A 205 0.02 10.23 -14.87
CA ASP A 205 -1.19 10.52 -15.64
C ASP A 205 -2.22 9.38 -15.59
N ALA A 206 -3.51 9.75 -15.53
CA ALA A 206 -4.60 8.81 -15.44
C ALA A 206 -5.85 9.22 -16.23
N TYR A 207 -6.47 8.25 -16.91
CA TYR A 207 -7.81 8.32 -17.45
C TYR A 207 -8.83 7.92 -16.39
N LEU A 208 -9.92 8.66 -16.26
CA LEU A 208 -11.05 8.32 -15.40
C LEU A 208 -12.25 7.92 -16.26
N LEU A 209 -12.54 6.62 -16.32
CA LEU A 209 -13.63 6.04 -17.10
C LEU A 209 -14.90 5.90 -16.26
N GLY A 210 -16.08 5.94 -16.93
CA GLY A 210 -17.37 5.69 -16.29
C GLY A 210 -17.88 6.81 -15.37
N VAL A 211 -17.29 8.01 -15.49
CA VAL A 211 -17.79 9.24 -14.88
C VAL A 211 -18.14 10.21 -15.99
N ASP A 212 -19.43 10.33 -16.27
CA ASP A 212 -19.99 10.98 -17.46
C ASP A 212 -20.24 12.49 -17.27
N GLU A 213 -19.64 13.09 -16.26
CA GLU A 213 -19.68 14.52 -15.98
C GLU A 213 -18.29 15.07 -15.70
N PRO A 214 -18.02 16.37 -15.98
CA PRO A 214 -16.74 16.98 -15.66
C PRO A 214 -16.49 16.99 -14.15
N MET A 215 -15.33 16.47 -13.72
CA MET A 215 -14.93 16.38 -12.32
C MET A 215 -13.69 17.23 -12.04
N LYS A 216 -13.40 17.50 -10.77
CA LYS A 216 -12.14 18.09 -10.31
C LYS A 216 -11.23 17.03 -9.68
N GLU A 217 -11.85 16.06 -9.04
CA GLU A 217 -11.16 14.98 -8.34
C GLU A 217 -12.12 13.79 -8.21
N TYR A 218 -11.59 12.57 -8.30
CA TYR A 218 -12.37 11.36 -8.12
C TYR A 218 -11.50 10.24 -7.55
N THR A 219 -12.02 9.52 -6.56
CA THR A 219 -11.40 8.29 -6.04
C THR A 219 -12.12 7.07 -6.63
N GLY A 220 -11.39 6.24 -7.35
CA GLY A 220 -11.87 5.00 -7.97
C GLY A 220 -10.86 3.88 -7.83
N ILE A 221 -11.06 2.81 -8.59
CA ILE A 221 -10.16 1.66 -8.64
C ILE A 221 -9.24 1.77 -9.86
N LEU A 222 -7.95 1.53 -9.69
CA LEU A 222 -7.01 1.32 -10.79
C LEU A 222 -7.36 -0.02 -11.47
N ILE A 223 -7.93 0.03 -12.67
CA ILE A 223 -8.42 -1.17 -13.38
C ILE A 223 -7.49 -1.63 -14.49
N ALA A 224 -6.60 -0.75 -14.97
CA ALA A 224 -5.63 -1.09 -16.01
C ALA A 224 -4.46 -0.09 -16.04
N ILE A 225 -3.35 -0.52 -16.63
CA ILE A 225 -2.21 0.32 -16.99
C ILE A 225 -2.03 0.21 -18.51
N ILE A 226 -1.93 1.36 -19.19
CA ILE A 226 -1.63 1.47 -20.61
C ILE A 226 -0.13 1.75 -20.73
N HIS A 227 0.62 0.76 -21.17
CA HIS A 227 2.04 0.89 -21.48
C HIS A 227 2.19 1.44 -22.89
N ARG A 228 2.86 2.57 -23.05
CA ARG A 228 3.24 3.14 -24.33
C ARG A 228 4.64 2.64 -24.73
N LEU A 229 4.70 1.72 -25.68
CA LEU A 229 5.95 1.06 -26.06
C LEU A 229 6.94 1.98 -26.80
N ASP A 230 6.49 3.12 -27.26
CA ASP A 230 7.24 4.16 -27.98
C ASP A 230 7.27 5.52 -27.24
N ASP A 231 6.92 5.52 -25.96
CA ASP A 231 7.00 6.65 -25.04
C ASP A 231 7.61 6.17 -23.70
N VAL A 232 8.04 7.09 -22.85
CA VAL A 232 8.58 6.76 -21.52
C VAL A 232 7.50 6.72 -20.45
N GLU A 233 6.27 7.13 -20.79
CA GLU A 233 5.21 7.37 -19.83
C GLU A 233 4.04 6.41 -20.02
N ASP A 234 3.74 5.65 -18.98
CA ASP A 234 2.54 4.83 -18.87
C ASP A 234 1.33 5.69 -18.50
N LYS A 235 0.12 5.23 -18.83
CA LYS A 235 -1.14 5.87 -18.41
C LYS A 235 -1.97 4.91 -17.56
N TRP A 236 -2.40 5.38 -16.42
CA TRP A 236 -3.30 4.61 -15.58
C TRP A 236 -4.75 4.75 -16.03
N VAL A 237 -5.56 3.73 -15.78
CA VAL A 237 -7.00 3.73 -16.06
C VAL A 237 -7.75 3.47 -14.76
N VAL A 238 -8.53 4.46 -14.33
CA VAL A 238 -9.27 4.43 -13.08
C VAL A 238 -10.77 4.42 -13.38
N ALA A 239 -11.54 3.66 -12.62
CA ALA A 239 -12.99 3.57 -12.78
C ALA A 239 -13.71 3.53 -11.43
N PRO A 240 -15.03 3.83 -11.36
CA PRO A 240 -15.82 3.66 -10.15
C PRO A 240 -15.79 2.24 -9.61
N VAL A 241 -15.82 2.09 -8.28
CA VAL A 241 -15.92 0.79 -7.60
C VAL A 241 -17.08 -0.04 -8.19
N GLY A 242 -16.80 -1.32 -8.49
CA GLY A 242 -17.77 -2.25 -9.04
C GLY A 242 -18.05 -2.11 -10.54
N ARG A 243 -17.38 -1.18 -11.23
CA ARG A 243 -17.38 -1.14 -12.70
C ARG A 243 -16.19 -1.95 -13.25
N SER A 244 -16.48 -2.80 -14.24
CA SER A 244 -15.48 -3.56 -14.98
C SER A 244 -15.51 -3.19 -16.47
N TYR A 245 -14.36 -3.31 -17.13
CA TYR A 245 -14.19 -3.00 -18.55
C TYR A 245 -13.31 -4.08 -19.19
N THR A 246 -13.57 -4.38 -20.46
CA THR A 246 -12.63 -5.14 -21.30
C THR A 246 -11.55 -4.23 -21.87
N LYS A 247 -10.46 -4.80 -22.37
CA LYS A 247 -9.41 -4.05 -23.07
C LYS A 247 -9.95 -3.24 -24.25
N GLU A 248 -10.90 -3.82 -25.00
CA GLU A 248 -11.55 -3.19 -26.14
C GLU A 248 -12.43 -1.99 -25.72
N GLU A 249 -13.11 -2.09 -24.59
CA GLU A 249 -13.94 -0.99 -24.05
C GLU A 249 -13.05 0.15 -23.53
N ILE A 250 -11.94 -0.16 -22.88
CA ILE A 250 -10.94 0.84 -22.47
C ILE A 250 -10.40 1.54 -23.73
N LEU A 251 -9.92 0.77 -24.71
CA LEU A 251 -9.31 1.31 -25.93
C LEU A 251 -10.26 2.26 -26.66
N LYS A 252 -11.55 1.93 -26.78
CA LYS A 252 -12.55 2.80 -27.41
C LYS A 252 -12.66 4.17 -26.75
N GLN A 253 -12.52 4.23 -25.43
CA GLN A 253 -12.68 5.47 -24.67
C GLN A 253 -11.41 6.34 -24.68
N VAL A 254 -10.21 5.73 -24.81
CA VAL A 254 -8.93 6.45 -24.78
C VAL A 254 -8.31 6.65 -26.18
N VAL A 255 -8.88 6.04 -27.24
CA VAL A 255 -8.35 6.06 -28.60
C VAL A 255 -8.15 7.47 -29.17
N PHE A 256 -8.87 8.46 -28.68
CA PHE A 256 -8.71 9.85 -29.12
C PHE A 256 -7.27 10.36 -28.89
N GLN A 257 -6.59 9.85 -27.89
CA GLN A 257 -5.19 10.17 -27.56
C GLN A 257 -4.26 9.00 -27.86
N GLU A 258 -4.61 7.76 -27.48
CA GLU A 258 -3.72 6.61 -27.57
C GLU A 258 -3.49 6.09 -29.01
N LYS A 259 -4.30 6.50 -29.98
CA LYS A 259 -4.08 6.19 -31.43
C LYS A 259 -2.75 6.69 -32.01
N TYR A 260 -2.04 7.53 -31.31
CA TYR A 260 -0.75 8.08 -31.72
C TYR A 260 0.44 7.27 -31.21
N PHE A 261 0.20 6.24 -30.36
CA PHE A 261 1.21 5.43 -29.70
C PHE A 261 1.01 3.94 -29.99
N HIS A 262 2.09 3.17 -29.86
CA HIS A 262 2.01 1.71 -29.78
C HIS A 262 1.77 1.33 -28.33
N ILE A 263 0.63 0.76 -28.02
CA ILE A 263 0.23 0.52 -26.64
C ILE A 263 -0.01 -0.96 -26.34
N GLU A 264 0.22 -1.33 -25.08
CA GLU A 264 -0.22 -2.57 -24.46
C GLU A 264 -1.06 -2.24 -23.22
N ILE A 265 -2.18 -2.96 -23.02
CA ILE A 265 -3.05 -2.75 -21.84
C ILE A 265 -2.88 -3.92 -20.89
N GLN A 266 -2.33 -3.64 -19.72
CA GLN A 266 -2.27 -4.56 -18.59
C GLN A 266 -3.52 -4.40 -17.73
N MET A 267 -4.16 -5.51 -17.32
CA MET A 267 -5.36 -5.52 -16.46
C MET A 267 -5.23 -6.40 -15.21
N GLU A 268 -4.12 -7.15 -15.08
CA GLU A 268 -3.80 -8.02 -13.94
C GLU A 268 -2.29 -7.98 -13.68
#